data_0cc0997574d74a36479e7ff025971071
#
_entry.id   0cc0997574d74a36479e7ff025971071
#
_cell.length_a   1.000
_cell.length_b   1.000
_cell.length_c   1.000
_cell.angle_alpha   90.00
_cell.angle_beta   90.00
_cell.angle_gamma   90.00
#
_symmetry.space_group_name_H-M   'P 1'
#
loop_
_entity.id
_entity.type
_entity.pdbx_description
1 polymer ?
#
loop_
_entity_poly.entity_id
_entity_poly.type
_entity_poly.pdbx_seq_one_letter_code
_entity_poly.pdbx_strand_id
1 'polypeptide(L)'
;YILNEAAAMCCEMQKYIPDFRINVNVSYVQILQGNVERDILDVIQKYALKPECLCVEMTESGFMDMTPAFCRFRKSLEKNGISFVIDDFGTGYSNLHCIRDMNPSYVKMDRDFTAKAMNSDRDYELYKNIIPMVHSINVRICAEGIEEREWLLKMKEMKVDYLQGYYFGRPCGKEQFLQQYASGINVK
;
A
#
# COMPACT_ATOMS: atom_id res chain seq x y z
N TYR A 1 -1.33 19.40 3.76
CA TYR A 1 -0.71 19.16 5.08
C TYR A 1 -0.15 17.72 5.17
N ILE A 2 -0.99 16.68 5.08
CA ILE A 2 -0.58 15.26 5.25
C ILE A 2 0.59 14.87 4.34
N LEU A 3 0.56 15.24 3.05
CA LEU A 3 1.64 14.97 2.10
C LEU A 3 2.98 15.54 2.57
N ASN A 4 3.01 16.75 3.13
CA ASN A 4 4.22 17.37 3.65
C ASN A 4 4.76 16.63 4.88
N GLU A 5 3.88 16.22 5.80
CA GLU A 5 4.28 15.44 6.98
C GLU A 5 4.82 14.05 6.58
N ALA A 6 4.16 13.38 5.63
CA ALA A 6 4.59 12.10 5.12
C ALA A 6 5.97 12.20 4.45
N ALA A 7 6.18 13.18 3.58
CA ALA A 7 7.46 13.39 2.93
C ALA A 7 8.58 13.72 3.91
N ALA A 8 8.32 14.60 4.88
CA ALA A 8 9.28 14.93 5.93
C ALA A 8 9.65 13.70 6.77
N MET A 9 8.65 12.86 7.09
CA MET A 9 8.87 11.60 7.81
C MET A 9 9.68 10.61 6.98
N CYS A 10 9.38 10.47 5.68
CA CYS A 10 10.14 9.62 4.78
C CYS A 10 11.62 10.01 4.74
N CYS A 11 11.92 11.29 4.55
CA CYS A 11 13.29 11.81 4.59
C CYS A 11 14.00 11.54 5.93
N GLU A 12 13.28 11.68 7.03
CA GLU A 12 13.85 11.42 8.36
C GLU A 12 14.20 9.94 8.53
N MET A 13 13.29 9.04 8.16
CA MET A 13 13.50 7.60 8.25
C MET A 13 14.59 7.10 7.30
N GLN A 14 14.77 7.72 6.14
CA GLN A 14 15.82 7.34 5.18
C GLN A 14 17.24 7.58 5.69
N LYS A 15 17.43 8.39 6.72
CA LYS A 15 18.72 8.51 7.41
C LYS A 15 19.11 7.22 8.14
N TYR A 16 18.14 6.39 8.50
CA TYR A 16 18.31 5.13 9.24
C TYR A 16 18.04 3.90 8.36
N ILE A 17 17.06 4.01 7.48
CA ILE A 17 16.62 2.94 6.56
C ILE A 17 16.61 3.54 5.14
N PRO A 18 17.69 3.38 4.35
CA PRO A 18 17.83 4.07 3.05
C PRO A 18 16.71 3.82 2.05
N ASP A 19 16.12 2.62 2.08
CA ASP A 19 15.04 2.21 1.18
C ASP A 19 13.64 2.40 1.78
N PHE A 20 13.52 3.20 2.84
CA PHE A 20 12.24 3.48 3.48
C PHE A 20 11.28 4.14 2.50
N ARG A 21 10.07 3.62 2.46
CA ARG A 21 8.96 4.10 1.61
C ARG A 21 7.80 4.50 2.48
N ILE A 22 6.98 5.41 1.99
CA ILE A 22 5.78 5.85 2.67
C ILE A 22 4.58 5.81 1.74
N ASN A 23 3.47 5.32 2.27
CA ASN A 23 2.21 5.28 1.56
C ASN A 23 1.32 6.44 2.00
N VAL A 24 0.61 7.01 1.06
CA VAL A 24 -0.33 8.12 1.32
C VAL A 24 -1.66 7.82 0.65
N ASN A 25 -2.72 7.83 1.45
CA ASN A 25 -4.07 7.64 0.97
C ASN A 25 -4.52 8.86 0.15
N VAL A 26 -5.04 8.59 -1.04
CA VAL A 26 -5.64 9.59 -1.93
C VAL A 26 -7.06 9.13 -2.31
N SER A 27 -8.05 9.97 -2.06
CA SER A 27 -9.43 9.64 -2.45
C SER A 27 -9.68 10.00 -3.91
N TYR A 28 -10.64 9.28 -4.52
CA TYR A 28 -11.10 9.59 -5.88
C TYR A 28 -11.61 11.02 -6.02
N VAL A 29 -12.28 11.54 -4.99
CA VAL A 29 -12.77 12.93 -4.97
C VAL A 29 -11.62 13.94 -5.10
N GLN A 30 -10.50 13.71 -4.41
CA GLN A 30 -9.31 14.58 -4.53
C GLN A 30 -8.74 14.59 -5.93
N ILE A 31 -8.77 13.44 -6.63
CA ILE A 31 -8.32 13.36 -8.03
C ILE A 31 -9.23 14.17 -8.94
N LEU A 32 -10.55 14.06 -8.76
CA LEU A 32 -11.51 14.82 -9.55
C LEU A 32 -11.40 16.34 -9.33
N GLN A 33 -11.00 16.79 -8.15
CA GLN A 33 -10.74 18.20 -7.85
C GLN A 33 -9.49 18.75 -8.57
N GLY A 34 -8.61 17.87 -9.07
CA GLY A 34 -7.53 18.23 -9.99
C GLY A 34 -6.25 18.80 -9.36
N ASN A 35 -6.17 18.95 -8.04
CA ASN A 35 -5.01 19.55 -7.38
C ASN A 35 -4.00 18.52 -6.82
N VAL A 36 -4.47 17.32 -6.49
CA VAL A 36 -3.68 16.32 -5.75
C VAL A 36 -2.43 15.87 -6.51
N GLU A 37 -2.49 15.78 -7.83
CA GLU A 37 -1.32 15.43 -8.67
C GLU A 37 -0.19 16.45 -8.48
N ARG A 38 -0.54 17.73 -8.61
CA ARG A 38 0.41 18.84 -8.42
C ARG A 38 0.98 18.84 -7.01
N ASP A 39 0.13 18.68 -6.00
CA ASP A 39 0.54 18.66 -4.60
C ASP A 39 1.55 17.53 -4.32
N ILE A 40 1.36 16.34 -4.92
CA ILE A 40 2.29 15.21 -4.82
C ILE A 40 3.63 15.56 -5.47
N LEU A 41 3.65 16.09 -6.68
CA LEU A 41 4.87 16.45 -7.41
C LEU A 41 5.64 17.58 -6.70
N ASP A 42 4.93 18.59 -6.21
CA ASP A 42 5.51 19.71 -5.46
C ASP A 42 6.19 19.23 -4.17
N VAL A 43 5.58 18.27 -3.48
CA VAL A 43 6.15 17.68 -2.24
C VAL A 43 7.40 16.85 -2.55
N ILE A 44 7.38 16.02 -3.59
CA ILE A 44 8.54 15.24 -4.02
C ILE A 44 9.71 16.18 -4.35
N GLN A 45 9.45 17.24 -5.10
CA GLN A 45 10.46 18.23 -5.44
C GLN A 45 10.97 18.98 -4.21
N LYS A 46 10.08 19.45 -3.34
CA LYS A 46 10.40 20.22 -2.12
C LYS A 46 11.34 19.46 -1.18
N TYR A 47 11.10 18.16 -1.01
CA TYR A 47 11.87 17.32 -0.10
C TYR A 47 12.99 16.53 -0.80
N ALA A 48 13.17 16.72 -2.11
CA ALA A 48 14.13 15.98 -2.93
C ALA A 48 14.01 14.45 -2.77
N LEU A 49 12.77 13.97 -2.60
CA LEU A 49 12.47 12.53 -2.48
C LEU A 49 12.66 11.83 -3.83
N LYS A 50 13.17 10.60 -3.78
CA LYS A 50 13.04 9.73 -4.94
C LYS A 50 11.57 9.37 -5.13
N PRO A 51 11.01 9.51 -6.35
CA PRO A 51 9.58 9.27 -6.59
C PRO A 51 9.10 7.89 -6.12
N GLU A 52 9.94 6.86 -6.27
CA GLU A 52 9.65 5.49 -5.84
C GLU A 52 9.52 5.31 -4.32
N CYS A 53 9.89 6.31 -3.54
CA CYS A 53 9.75 6.27 -2.07
C CYS A 53 8.37 6.72 -1.59
N LEU A 54 7.58 7.34 -2.46
CA LEU A 54 6.20 7.72 -2.17
C LEU A 54 5.25 6.85 -2.96
N CYS A 55 4.35 6.16 -2.26
CA CYS A 55 3.33 5.30 -2.85
C CYS A 55 1.96 5.95 -2.63
N VAL A 56 1.15 6.02 -3.67
CA VAL A 56 -0.23 6.50 -3.59
C VAL A 56 -1.16 5.31 -3.38
N GLU A 57 -1.86 5.28 -2.25
CA GLU A 57 -2.88 4.28 -1.94
C GLU A 57 -4.27 4.77 -2.28
N MET A 58 -5.07 3.91 -2.88
CA MET A 58 -6.49 4.15 -3.11
C MET A 58 -7.28 2.87 -2.84
N THR A 59 -8.44 3.03 -2.24
CA THR A 59 -9.36 1.91 -2.01
C THR A 59 -9.94 1.40 -3.32
N GLU A 60 -10.24 0.09 -3.36
CA GLU A 60 -10.85 -0.56 -4.52
C GLU A 60 -12.15 0.13 -4.96
N SER A 61 -12.99 0.55 -4.02
CA SER A 61 -14.25 1.25 -4.30
C SER A 61 -14.08 2.59 -5.02
N GLY A 62 -12.90 3.21 -4.92
CA GLY A 62 -12.55 4.43 -5.65
C GLY A 62 -12.37 4.24 -7.16
N PHE A 63 -12.31 2.99 -7.65
CA PHE A 63 -12.01 2.67 -9.06
C PHE A 63 -13.23 2.33 -9.92
N MET A 64 -14.43 2.45 -9.40
CA MET A 64 -15.64 2.06 -10.15
C MET A 64 -15.82 2.84 -11.46
N ASP A 65 -15.22 4.04 -11.57
CA ASP A 65 -15.28 4.86 -12.78
C ASP A 65 -13.87 5.23 -13.27
N MET A 66 -13.41 4.56 -14.32
CA MET A 66 -12.18 4.91 -15.05
C MET A 66 -12.36 6.22 -15.86
N THR A 67 -12.63 7.31 -15.16
CA THR A 67 -12.82 8.61 -15.81
C THR A 67 -11.55 9.09 -16.51
N PRO A 68 -11.66 9.96 -17.55
CA PRO A 68 -10.50 10.56 -18.18
C PRO A 68 -9.58 11.32 -17.21
N ALA A 69 -10.12 11.91 -16.15
CA ALA A 69 -9.35 12.60 -15.12
C ALA A 69 -8.48 11.61 -14.35
N PHE A 70 -9.06 10.50 -13.90
CA PHE A 70 -8.35 9.45 -13.23
C PHE A 70 -7.26 8.79 -14.09
N CYS A 71 -7.58 8.49 -15.36
CA CYS A 71 -6.59 7.93 -16.29
C CYS A 71 -5.40 8.88 -16.51
N ARG A 72 -5.63 10.19 -16.58
CA ARG A 72 -4.54 11.18 -16.66
C ARG A 72 -3.69 11.19 -15.40
N PHE A 73 -4.31 11.22 -14.23
CA PHE A 73 -3.63 11.17 -12.94
C PHE A 73 -2.73 9.95 -12.84
N ARG A 74 -3.25 8.75 -13.11
CA ARG A 74 -2.48 7.50 -13.06
C ARG A 74 -1.27 7.54 -14.02
N LYS A 75 -1.48 7.95 -15.28
CA LYS A 75 -0.40 8.06 -16.27
C LYS A 75 0.67 9.07 -15.84
N SER A 76 0.28 10.13 -15.16
CA SER A 76 1.21 11.12 -14.64
C SER A 76 2.05 10.55 -13.50
N LEU A 77 1.45 9.82 -12.54
CA LEU A 77 2.20 9.13 -11.49
C LEU A 77 3.21 8.15 -12.09
N GLU A 78 2.77 7.30 -13.00
CA GLU A 78 3.62 6.31 -13.68
C GLU A 78 4.80 6.98 -14.39
N LYS A 79 4.54 8.04 -15.18
CA LYS A 79 5.57 8.81 -15.89
C LYS A 79 6.61 9.41 -14.94
N ASN A 80 6.19 9.80 -13.76
CA ASN A 80 7.06 10.39 -12.73
C ASN A 80 7.67 9.33 -11.79
N GLY A 81 7.47 8.03 -12.02
CA GLY A 81 8.04 6.95 -11.22
C GLY A 81 7.40 6.78 -9.84
N ILE A 82 6.20 7.34 -9.63
CA ILE A 82 5.46 7.23 -8.37
C ILE A 82 4.65 5.94 -8.37
N SER A 83 4.79 5.15 -7.33
CA SER A 83 4.10 3.87 -7.17
C SER A 83 2.62 4.07 -6.83
N PHE A 84 1.81 3.15 -7.34
CA PHE A 84 0.38 3.09 -7.08
C PHE A 84 0.02 1.78 -6.38
N VAL A 85 -0.89 1.83 -5.41
CA VAL A 85 -1.30 0.71 -4.57
C VAL A 85 -2.82 0.65 -4.50
N ILE A 86 -3.38 -0.54 -4.63
CA ILE A 86 -4.80 -0.79 -4.41
C ILE A 86 -4.98 -1.24 -2.96
N ASP A 87 -5.80 -0.53 -2.22
CA ASP A 87 -6.16 -0.81 -0.83
C ASP A 87 -7.53 -1.50 -0.71
N ASP A 88 -7.78 -2.16 0.42
CA ASP A 88 -9.03 -2.86 0.77
C ASP A 88 -9.44 -3.94 -0.26
N PHE A 89 -8.47 -4.61 -0.91
CA PHE A 89 -8.78 -5.64 -1.89
C PHE A 89 -9.42 -6.87 -1.24
N GLY A 90 -10.56 -7.32 -1.78
CA GLY A 90 -11.29 -8.48 -1.25
C GLY A 90 -12.54 -8.14 -0.45
N THR A 91 -12.92 -6.88 -0.34
CA THR A 91 -14.09 -6.45 0.47
C THR A 91 -15.45 -6.68 -0.20
N GLY A 92 -15.50 -7.31 -1.37
CA GLY A 92 -16.75 -7.78 -1.98
C GLY A 92 -17.08 -7.23 -3.36
N TYR A 93 -16.40 -6.21 -3.80
CA TYR A 93 -16.48 -5.69 -5.17
C TYR A 93 -15.20 -5.93 -5.96
N SER A 94 -14.34 -6.88 -5.48
CA SER A 94 -13.03 -7.15 -6.03
C SER A 94 -13.09 -7.44 -7.51
N ASN A 95 -12.79 -6.40 -8.28
CA ASN A 95 -12.81 -6.46 -9.71
C ASN A 95 -11.37 -6.69 -10.21
N LEU A 96 -11.06 -7.91 -10.64
CA LEU A 96 -9.76 -8.25 -11.24
C LEU A 96 -9.39 -7.31 -12.40
N HIS A 97 -10.38 -6.66 -13.02
CA HIS A 97 -10.14 -5.61 -14.01
C HIS A 97 -9.37 -4.43 -13.41
N CYS A 98 -9.63 -4.08 -12.14
CA CYS A 98 -8.88 -3.00 -11.47
C CYS A 98 -7.39 -3.32 -11.45
N ILE A 99 -6.99 -4.52 -11.04
CA ILE A 99 -5.57 -4.90 -10.99
C ILE A 99 -4.94 -4.84 -12.39
N ARG A 100 -5.63 -5.37 -13.41
CA ARG A 100 -5.16 -5.36 -14.80
C ARG A 100 -5.03 -3.94 -15.35
N ASP A 101 -6.06 -3.13 -15.18
CA ASP A 101 -6.15 -1.81 -15.84
C ASP A 101 -5.35 -0.75 -15.09
N MET A 102 -5.11 -0.95 -13.79
CA MET A 102 -4.34 -0.04 -12.93
C MET A 102 -2.85 -0.31 -12.90
N ASN A 103 -2.44 -1.57 -13.13
CA ASN A 103 -1.06 -2.01 -13.03
C ASN A 103 -0.39 -1.52 -11.72
N PRO A 104 -0.96 -1.83 -10.54
CA PRO A 104 -0.42 -1.36 -9.27
C PRO A 104 0.92 -2.05 -8.97
N SER A 105 1.74 -1.41 -8.13
CA SER A 105 2.98 -2.03 -7.62
C SER A 105 2.67 -3.22 -6.70
N TYR A 106 1.60 -3.10 -5.92
CA TYR A 106 1.05 -4.17 -5.11
C TYR A 106 -0.41 -3.89 -4.75
N VAL A 107 -1.07 -4.93 -4.29
CA VAL A 107 -2.43 -4.86 -3.71
C VAL A 107 -2.36 -5.18 -2.23
N LYS A 108 -3.16 -4.50 -1.41
CA LYS A 108 -3.31 -4.75 0.01
C LYS A 108 -4.59 -5.57 0.22
N MET A 109 -4.40 -6.80 0.67
CA MET A 109 -5.52 -7.69 1.02
C MET A 109 -6.14 -7.19 2.32
N ASP A 110 -7.42 -6.92 2.27
CA ASP A 110 -8.17 -6.38 3.40
C ASP A 110 -8.04 -7.23 4.67
N ARG A 111 -8.03 -6.56 5.83
CA ARG A 111 -7.88 -7.19 7.14
C ARG A 111 -8.95 -8.23 7.42
N ASP A 112 -10.22 -7.95 7.09
CA ASP A 112 -11.32 -8.89 7.37
C ASP A 112 -11.24 -10.11 6.46
N PHE A 113 -10.76 -9.95 5.22
CA PHE A 113 -10.48 -11.06 4.32
C PHE A 113 -9.31 -11.91 4.83
N THR A 114 -8.23 -11.28 5.30
CA THR A 114 -7.11 -11.97 5.96
C THR A 114 -7.59 -12.75 7.18
N ALA A 115 -8.39 -12.13 8.06
CA ALA A 115 -8.94 -12.78 9.25
C ALA A 115 -9.85 -13.96 8.92
N LYS A 116 -10.70 -13.86 7.89
CA LYS A 116 -11.52 -14.97 7.43
C LYS A 116 -10.68 -16.15 6.93
N ALA A 117 -9.63 -15.86 6.15
CA ALA A 117 -8.71 -16.87 5.67
C ALA A 117 -7.99 -17.62 6.81
N MET A 118 -7.74 -16.95 7.94
CA MET A 118 -7.11 -17.60 9.09
C MET A 118 -8.07 -18.50 9.89
N ASN A 119 -9.39 -18.30 9.76
CA ASN A 119 -10.41 -18.96 10.56
C ASN A 119 -11.28 -19.96 9.77
N SER A 120 -11.08 -20.13 8.46
CA SER A 120 -11.88 -20.97 7.58
C SER A 120 -11.00 -21.62 6.51
N ASP A 121 -11.01 -22.94 6.42
CA ASP A 121 -10.25 -23.68 5.40
C ASP A 121 -10.64 -23.27 3.97
N ARG A 122 -11.92 -23.00 3.75
CA ARG A 122 -12.41 -22.54 2.44
C ARG A 122 -11.84 -21.17 2.06
N ASP A 123 -11.86 -20.23 2.99
CA ASP A 123 -11.35 -18.89 2.75
C ASP A 123 -9.82 -18.89 2.68
N TYR A 124 -9.17 -19.79 3.43
CA TYR A 124 -7.73 -20.04 3.33
C TYR A 124 -7.32 -20.50 1.93
N GLU A 125 -7.99 -21.51 1.38
CA GLU A 125 -7.69 -22.00 0.03
C GLU A 125 -8.02 -20.94 -1.03
N LEU A 126 -9.06 -20.13 -0.86
CA LEU A 126 -9.37 -19.01 -1.76
C LEU A 126 -8.24 -17.98 -1.72
N TYR A 127 -7.85 -17.54 -0.53
CA TYR A 127 -6.77 -16.56 -0.32
C TYR A 127 -5.46 -17.05 -0.95
N LYS A 128 -5.08 -18.29 -0.68
CA LYS A 128 -3.88 -18.94 -1.19
C LYS A 128 -3.84 -19.00 -2.72
N ASN A 129 -4.99 -19.19 -3.39
CA ASN A 129 -5.07 -19.25 -4.85
C ASN A 129 -5.04 -17.86 -5.52
N ILE A 130 -5.44 -16.81 -4.82
CA ILE A 130 -5.36 -15.43 -5.31
C ILE A 130 -3.89 -15.00 -5.48
N ILE A 131 -3.01 -15.39 -4.57
CA ILE A 131 -1.60 -14.96 -4.54
C ILE A 131 -0.86 -15.27 -5.85
N PRO A 132 -0.79 -16.53 -6.32
CA PRO A 132 -0.10 -16.84 -7.57
C PRO A 132 -0.79 -16.20 -8.79
N MET A 133 -2.10 -15.99 -8.75
CA MET A 133 -2.83 -15.30 -9.81
C MET A 133 -2.37 -13.84 -9.92
N VAL A 134 -2.27 -13.12 -8.81
CA VAL A 134 -1.79 -11.73 -8.78
C VAL A 134 -0.30 -11.66 -9.15
N HIS A 135 0.52 -12.58 -8.68
CA HIS A 135 1.94 -12.66 -9.05
C HIS A 135 2.14 -12.92 -10.56
N SER A 136 1.22 -13.66 -11.22
CA SER A 136 1.32 -13.97 -12.65
C SER A 136 1.30 -12.74 -13.56
N ILE A 137 0.83 -11.61 -13.04
CA ILE A 137 0.82 -10.31 -13.73
C ILE A 137 1.84 -9.31 -13.14
N ASN A 138 2.85 -9.81 -12.43
CA ASN A 138 3.92 -9.02 -11.79
C ASN A 138 3.45 -8.00 -10.75
N VAL A 139 2.32 -8.25 -10.10
CA VAL A 139 1.82 -7.44 -8.99
C VAL A 139 2.13 -8.16 -7.68
N ARG A 140 2.59 -7.43 -6.67
CA ARG A 140 2.89 -7.97 -5.34
C ARG A 140 1.66 -7.91 -4.44
N ILE A 141 1.73 -8.58 -3.29
CA ILE A 141 0.65 -8.64 -2.32
C ILE A 141 1.15 -8.20 -0.94
N CYS A 142 0.36 -7.37 -0.28
CA CYS A 142 0.48 -7.05 1.14
C CYS A 142 -0.71 -7.66 1.88
N ALA A 143 -0.47 -8.52 2.87
CA ALA A 143 -1.53 -8.98 3.77
C ALA A 143 -1.67 -8.02 4.95
N GLU A 144 -2.87 -7.52 5.16
CA GLU A 144 -3.19 -6.64 6.28
C GLU A 144 -3.78 -7.40 7.47
N GLY A 145 -3.76 -6.76 8.64
CA GLY A 145 -4.37 -7.29 9.84
C GLY A 145 -3.63 -8.46 10.47
N ILE A 146 -2.31 -8.57 10.26
CA ILE A 146 -1.51 -9.58 10.94
C ILE A 146 -1.41 -9.23 12.43
N GLU A 147 -2.04 -10.05 13.28
CA GLU A 147 -2.08 -9.82 14.73
C GLU A 147 -1.27 -10.87 15.51
N GLU A 148 -1.09 -12.07 14.94
CA GLU A 148 -0.48 -13.21 15.60
C GLU A 148 0.66 -13.81 14.77
N ARG A 149 1.60 -14.46 15.50
CA ARG A 149 2.74 -15.15 14.88
C ARG A 149 2.31 -16.28 13.95
N GLU A 150 1.23 -16.97 14.26
CA GLU A 150 0.72 -18.05 13.44
C GLU A 150 0.28 -17.53 12.06
N TRP A 151 -0.41 -16.38 12.02
CA TRP A 151 -0.82 -15.74 10.78
C TRP A 151 0.39 -15.34 9.93
N LEU A 152 1.41 -14.76 10.57
CA LEU A 152 2.67 -14.43 9.88
C LEU A 152 3.31 -15.67 9.23
N LEU A 153 3.34 -16.81 9.90
CA LEU A 153 3.92 -18.04 9.36
C LEU A 153 3.11 -18.57 8.16
N LYS A 154 1.79 -18.61 8.26
CA LYS A 154 0.89 -18.98 7.16
C LYS A 154 1.06 -18.07 5.93
N MET A 155 1.15 -16.75 6.13
CA MET A 155 1.38 -15.81 5.03
C MET A 155 2.75 -16.01 4.36
N LYS A 156 3.79 -16.31 5.14
CA LYS A 156 5.11 -16.66 4.59
C LYS A 156 5.07 -17.93 3.73
N GLU A 157 4.35 -18.97 4.17
CA GLU A 157 4.16 -20.20 3.40
C GLU A 157 3.44 -19.94 2.09
N MET A 158 2.46 -19.04 2.08
CA MET A 158 1.75 -18.59 0.88
C MET A 158 2.58 -17.69 -0.04
N LYS A 159 3.79 -17.25 0.41
CA LYS A 159 4.68 -16.34 -0.32
C LYS A 159 4.09 -14.94 -0.54
N VAL A 160 3.39 -14.43 0.45
CA VAL A 160 2.96 -13.03 0.49
C VAL A 160 4.19 -12.13 0.59
N ASP A 161 4.25 -11.05 -0.18
CA ASP A 161 5.44 -10.19 -0.30
C ASP A 161 5.62 -9.23 0.87
N TYR A 162 4.51 -8.67 1.37
CA TYR A 162 4.49 -7.69 2.45
C TYR A 162 3.46 -8.07 3.50
N LEU A 163 3.74 -7.71 4.74
CA LEU A 163 2.87 -7.98 5.87
C LEU A 163 2.68 -6.70 6.69
N GLN A 164 1.43 -6.39 7.03
CA GLN A 164 1.05 -5.24 7.85
C GLN A 164 0.09 -5.68 8.95
N GLY A 165 0.28 -5.16 10.17
CA GLY A 165 -0.65 -5.44 11.27
C GLY A 165 -0.07 -5.13 12.64
N TYR A 166 -0.90 -5.31 13.67
CA TYR A 166 -0.54 -5.01 15.04
C TYR A 166 0.55 -5.91 15.63
N TYR A 167 0.80 -7.04 14.99
CA TYR A 167 1.94 -7.89 15.33
C TYR A 167 3.29 -7.15 15.19
N PHE A 168 3.42 -6.27 14.22
CA PHE A 168 4.63 -5.48 13.96
C PHE A 168 4.64 -4.17 14.74
N GLY A 169 3.48 -3.56 14.93
CA GLY A 169 3.34 -2.30 15.66
C GLY A 169 1.94 -1.70 15.50
N ARG A 170 1.52 -0.96 16.50
CA ARG A 170 0.28 -0.17 16.43
C ARG A 170 0.57 1.21 15.88
N PRO A 171 -0.41 1.86 15.24
CA PRO A 171 -0.27 3.26 14.85
C PRO A 171 0.17 4.14 16.02
N CYS A 172 1.18 4.96 15.79
CA CYS A 172 1.75 5.82 16.82
C CYS A 172 2.17 7.18 16.24
N GLY A 173 2.45 8.13 17.12
CA GLY A 173 2.94 9.44 16.71
C GLY A 173 4.36 9.38 16.16
N LYS A 174 4.72 10.40 15.37
CA LYS A 174 6.02 10.50 14.68
C LYS A 174 7.21 10.26 15.60
N GLU A 175 7.26 10.91 16.76
CA GLU A 175 8.37 10.79 17.70
C GLU A 175 8.54 9.38 18.23
N GLN A 176 7.42 8.74 18.60
CA GLN A 176 7.40 7.35 19.06
C GLN A 176 7.84 6.40 17.96
N PHE A 177 7.38 6.62 16.71
CA PHE A 177 7.79 5.82 15.56
C PHE A 177 9.30 5.91 15.33
N LEU A 178 9.86 7.12 15.35
CA LEU A 178 11.31 7.33 15.20
C LEU A 178 12.10 6.63 16.30
N GLN A 179 11.68 6.75 17.57
CA GLN A 179 12.33 6.07 18.68
C GLN A 179 12.32 4.55 18.55
N GLN A 180 11.22 4.00 18.04
CA GLN A 180 11.01 2.56 17.94
C GLN A 180 11.73 1.94 16.74
N TYR A 181 11.80 2.62 15.61
CA TYR A 181 12.25 2.03 14.34
C TYR A 181 13.53 2.64 13.77
N ALA A 182 13.99 3.82 14.22
CA ALA A 182 15.21 4.44 13.71
C ALA A 182 16.50 3.67 14.08
N SER A 183 16.47 2.84 15.11
CA SER A 183 17.63 2.01 15.51
C SER A 183 17.74 0.67 14.78
N GLY A 184 16.93 0.47 13.74
CA GLY A 184 16.81 -0.79 12.99
C GLY A 184 15.62 -1.61 13.48
N ILE A 185 14.89 -2.19 12.52
CA ILE A 185 13.73 -3.03 12.83
C ILE A 185 14.25 -4.35 13.42
N ASN A 186 14.28 -4.45 14.74
CA ASN A 186 14.38 -5.74 15.43
C ASN A 186 13.01 -6.44 15.35
N VAL A 187 12.69 -7.01 14.20
CA VAL A 187 11.59 -7.98 14.10
C VAL A 187 12.11 -9.26 14.76
N LYS A 188 11.69 -9.47 16.01
CA LYS A 188 11.96 -10.71 16.76
C LYS A 188 11.16 -11.87 16.18
#